data_ca6d226be878ca22e2416c320696b2f3
#
_entry.id   ca6d226be878ca22e2416c320696b2f3
#
_cell.length_a   1.000
_cell.length_b   1.000
_cell.length_c   1.000
_cell.angle_alpha   90.00
_cell.angle_beta   90.00
_cell.angle_gamma   90.00
#
_symmetry.space_group_name_H-M   'P 1'
#
loop_
_entity.id
_entity.type
_entity.pdbx_description
1 polymer ?
#
loop_
_entity_poly.entity_id
_entity_poly.type
_entity_poly.pdbx_seq_one_letter_code
_entity_poly.pdbx_strand_id
1 'polypeptide(L)'
;MSFRCSVCGYVYEGEQLPDNYECPICHQFGKFEEYSAKKEEPLDSKEVSGPLDLSYDSQIARQDESCRYMKEIHEMAVSGKSIHSSMGTQMKMPGWDDILLLGAQLNPLPLDDGEEVNTTTVIGKHAKKPLIIENPVFISHMSFGALSKEAKVSLAKGSALAKSAMCSGEGGILPEEKAAADKYIFEYVPNRYSVNPENLRTSDAIEIKIGQGTKPGMGGHLPGDKVTGEIAAIRGKKVGQDIQSPSKFPDIQTKEDLKELVEELRIASEGRPIGIKIAAGRIEKDLEVCVFAEPDFITIDGRGGATGSSPFFLRESTTVPTIYALYRARKYLDACGSDISLIITGGLRVSSDFAKAIAMGADAVAIASAALIASACQQYRICGTGMCPVGIATQNPSLRARLKGDAATQRVANFLNVSLEELKMFARITGHKNLHDLSNEDLVTISREISEYTNIPHA
;
A
#
# COMPACT_ATOMS: atom_id res chain seq x y z
N MET A 1 48.44 -29.71 -22.42
CA MET A 1 48.03 -28.35 -22.00
C MET A 1 47.21 -28.50 -20.74
N SER A 2 47.18 -27.50 -19.87
CA SER A 2 46.27 -27.50 -18.74
C SER A 2 45.38 -26.26 -18.80
N PHE A 3 44.16 -26.36 -18.25
CA PHE A 3 43.19 -25.27 -18.21
C PHE A 3 42.82 -25.01 -16.74
N ARG A 4 42.95 -23.78 -16.30
CA ARG A 4 42.61 -23.39 -14.93
C ARG A 4 41.26 -22.71 -14.89
N CYS A 5 40.40 -23.16 -13.99
CA CYS A 5 39.13 -22.47 -13.71
C CYS A 5 39.42 -21.11 -13.05
N SER A 6 38.99 -20.03 -13.66
CA SER A 6 39.16 -18.66 -13.18
C SER A 6 38.40 -18.37 -11.90
N VAL A 7 37.40 -19.21 -11.55
CA VAL A 7 36.58 -19.06 -10.37
C VAL A 7 37.18 -19.70 -9.12
N CYS A 8 37.59 -20.97 -9.20
CA CYS A 8 38.01 -21.73 -8.04
C CYS A 8 39.46 -22.22 -8.10
N GLY A 9 40.18 -21.96 -9.21
CA GLY A 9 41.54 -22.37 -9.40
C GLY A 9 41.75 -23.85 -9.73
N TYR A 10 40.67 -24.64 -9.87
CA TYR A 10 40.80 -26.04 -10.29
C TYR A 10 41.50 -26.14 -11.66
N VAL A 11 42.44 -27.07 -11.77
CA VAL A 11 43.20 -27.28 -12.99
C VAL A 11 42.75 -28.56 -13.64
N TYR A 12 42.30 -28.45 -14.87
CA TYR A 12 42.01 -29.57 -15.78
C TYR A 12 43.25 -29.88 -16.60
N GLU A 13 43.72 -31.13 -16.57
CA GLU A 13 44.85 -31.60 -17.36
C GLU A 13 44.34 -32.36 -18.57
N GLY A 14 44.49 -31.78 -19.78
CA GLY A 14 44.11 -32.39 -21.06
C GLY A 14 44.59 -31.58 -22.23
N GLU A 15 44.61 -32.20 -23.46
CA GLU A 15 45.06 -31.52 -24.67
C GLU A 15 44.04 -30.44 -25.12
N GLN A 16 42.75 -30.66 -24.86
CA GLN A 16 41.66 -29.72 -25.12
C GLN A 16 40.63 -29.78 -23.99
N LEU A 17 40.00 -28.65 -23.70
CA LEU A 17 38.87 -28.59 -22.77
C LEU A 17 37.62 -29.12 -23.51
N PRO A 18 36.87 -30.10 -22.95
CA PRO A 18 35.63 -30.58 -23.59
C PRO A 18 34.61 -29.45 -23.76
N ASP A 19 33.79 -29.53 -24.82
CA ASP A 19 32.69 -28.61 -25.03
C ASP A 19 31.73 -28.64 -23.81
N ASN A 20 31.36 -27.49 -23.33
CA ASN A 20 30.49 -27.34 -22.12
C ASN A 20 31.05 -28.03 -20.87
N TYR A 21 32.38 -28.05 -20.67
CA TYR A 21 32.97 -28.63 -19.47
C TYR A 21 32.56 -27.86 -18.19
N GLU A 22 31.88 -28.58 -17.32
CA GLU A 22 31.52 -28.08 -16.00
C GLU A 22 32.68 -28.28 -15.01
N CYS A 23 33.03 -27.23 -14.27
CA CYS A 23 34.04 -27.34 -13.25
C CYS A 23 33.57 -28.26 -12.11
N PRO A 24 34.27 -29.36 -11.76
CA PRO A 24 33.84 -30.30 -10.74
C PRO A 24 33.85 -29.73 -9.32
N ILE A 25 34.45 -28.56 -9.12
CA ILE A 25 34.58 -27.94 -7.80
C ILE A 25 33.52 -26.83 -7.61
N CYS A 26 33.38 -25.93 -8.58
CA CYS A 26 32.47 -24.77 -8.43
C CYS A 26 31.26 -24.83 -9.34
N HIS A 27 31.11 -25.89 -10.14
CA HIS A 27 29.96 -26.13 -11.04
C HIS A 27 29.70 -25.02 -12.08
N GLN A 28 30.76 -24.27 -12.46
CA GLN A 28 30.66 -23.23 -13.48
C GLN A 28 31.05 -23.75 -14.86
N PHE A 29 30.36 -23.29 -15.91
CA PHE A 29 30.65 -23.57 -17.30
C PHE A 29 31.41 -22.41 -17.96
N GLY A 30 32.29 -22.72 -18.91
CA GLY A 30 32.96 -21.70 -19.74
C GLY A 30 33.89 -20.75 -18.98
N LYS A 31 34.35 -21.14 -17.79
CA LYS A 31 35.23 -20.35 -16.93
C LYS A 31 36.65 -20.86 -16.83
N PHE A 32 37.13 -21.52 -17.91
CA PHE A 32 38.47 -22.06 -17.96
C PHE A 32 39.34 -21.25 -18.93
N GLU A 33 40.58 -21.01 -18.55
CA GLU A 33 41.62 -20.35 -19.33
C GLU A 33 42.81 -21.26 -19.50
N GLU A 34 43.54 -21.17 -20.64
CA GLU A 34 44.79 -21.91 -20.81
C GLU A 34 45.75 -21.55 -19.68
N TYR A 35 46.28 -22.58 -19.01
CA TYR A 35 47.16 -22.43 -17.88
C TYR A 35 48.55 -23.00 -18.16
N SER A 36 49.56 -22.15 -18.16
CA SER A 36 50.95 -22.56 -18.08
C SER A 36 51.49 -22.18 -16.69
N ALA A 37 52.01 -23.15 -15.93
CA ALA A 37 52.61 -22.91 -14.60
C ALA A 37 53.83 -21.99 -14.73
N LYS A 38 53.65 -20.68 -14.84
CA LYS A 38 54.67 -19.68 -14.55
C LYS A 38 54.62 -19.37 -13.06
N LYS A 39 55.83 -19.33 -12.43
CA LYS A 39 55.97 -18.94 -11.02
C LYS A 39 55.17 -17.67 -10.78
N GLU A 40 54.24 -17.73 -9.82
CA GLU A 40 53.54 -16.56 -9.32
C GLU A 40 54.57 -15.63 -8.64
N GLU A 41 54.71 -14.42 -9.18
CA GLU A 41 55.38 -13.34 -8.46
C GLU A 41 54.45 -12.91 -7.31
N PRO A 42 55.02 -12.56 -6.12
CA PRO A 42 54.18 -12.09 -5.01
C PRO A 42 53.44 -10.83 -5.42
N LEU A 43 52.15 -10.79 -5.19
CA LEU A 43 51.31 -9.58 -5.36
C LEU A 43 51.94 -8.45 -4.51
N ASP A 44 52.54 -7.49 -5.21
CA ASP A 44 53.04 -6.27 -4.61
C ASP A 44 51.84 -5.49 -3.99
N SER A 45 51.82 -5.36 -2.69
CA SER A 45 50.80 -4.60 -1.97
C SER A 45 51.00 -3.11 -2.20
N LYS A 46 50.62 -2.61 -3.38
CA LYS A 46 50.48 -1.17 -3.59
C LYS A 46 49.28 -0.70 -2.80
N GLU A 47 49.50 0.15 -1.80
CA GLU A 47 48.45 0.92 -1.15
C GLU A 47 47.66 1.67 -2.23
N VAL A 48 46.45 1.24 -2.48
CA VAL A 48 45.53 1.89 -3.40
C VAL A 48 44.95 3.13 -2.71
N SER A 49 45.55 4.30 -2.99
CA SER A 49 45.10 5.60 -2.49
C SER A 49 43.88 6.08 -3.30
N GLY A 50 42.73 5.48 -3.08
CA GLY A 50 41.44 5.83 -3.72
C GLY A 50 40.25 5.21 -2.98
N PRO A 51 39.02 5.60 -3.30
CA PRO A 51 37.84 4.91 -2.75
C PRO A 51 37.90 3.43 -3.12
N LEU A 52 37.64 2.56 -2.13
CA LEU A 52 37.63 1.11 -2.31
C LEU A 52 36.53 0.73 -3.31
N ASP A 53 36.90 -0.03 -4.34
CA ASP A 53 35.91 -0.63 -5.25
C ASP A 53 35.28 -1.83 -4.53
N LEU A 54 33.97 -1.71 -4.26
CA LEU A 54 33.18 -2.74 -3.59
C LEU A 54 32.39 -3.60 -4.58
N SER A 55 32.53 -3.38 -5.90
CA SER A 55 31.82 -4.20 -6.89
C SER A 55 32.34 -5.64 -6.92
N TYR A 56 31.44 -6.57 -7.19
CA TYR A 56 31.83 -7.95 -7.44
C TYR A 56 32.40 -8.07 -8.86
N ASP A 57 33.47 -8.83 -9.00
CA ASP A 57 34.05 -9.10 -10.31
C ASP A 57 33.01 -9.76 -11.22
N SER A 58 32.70 -9.11 -12.33
CA SER A 58 31.68 -9.55 -13.29
C SER A 58 32.01 -10.89 -13.96
N GLN A 59 33.30 -11.28 -14.01
CA GLN A 59 33.74 -12.55 -14.60
C GLN A 59 33.40 -13.75 -13.73
N ILE A 60 33.39 -13.56 -12.40
CA ILE A 60 33.10 -14.61 -11.42
C ILE A 60 31.73 -14.44 -10.74
N ALA A 61 31.06 -13.33 -11.01
CA ALA A 61 29.75 -13.06 -10.43
C ALA A 61 28.74 -14.16 -10.80
N ARG A 62 28.08 -14.70 -9.80
CA ARG A 62 27.05 -15.73 -9.94
C ARG A 62 25.85 -15.35 -9.11
N GLN A 63 24.66 -15.67 -9.59
CA GLN A 63 23.44 -15.62 -8.81
C GLN A 63 22.89 -17.04 -8.64
N ASP A 64 22.69 -17.47 -7.41
CA ASP A 64 22.04 -18.73 -7.05
C ASP A 64 20.59 -18.45 -6.65
N GLU A 65 19.66 -18.84 -7.53
CA GLU A 65 18.22 -18.62 -7.29
C GLU A 65 17.68 -19.40 -6.07
N SER A 66 18.35 -20.50 -5.69
CA SER A 66 18.00 -21.26 -4.50
C SER A 66 18.47 -20.60 -3.21
N CYS A 67 19.46 -19.71 -3.29
CA CYS A 67 19.96 -18.94 -2.16
C CYS A 67 19.11 -17.69 -1.94
N ARG A 68 18.16 -17.79 -1.03
CA ARG A 68 17.26 -16.68 -0.69
C ARG A 68 18.04 -15.44 -0.28
N TYR A 69 17.69 -14.29 -0.86
CA TYR A 69 18.28 -12.97 -0.59
C TYR A 69 19.74 -12.76 -1.02
N MET A 70 20.35 -13.65 -1.79
CA MET A 70 21.73 -13.45 -2.27
C MET A 70 21.89 -12.13 -3.02
N LYS A 71 20.94 -11.80 -3.91
CA LYS A 71 20.94 -10.54 -4.66
C LYS A 71 20.89 -9.33 -3.75
N GLU A 72 19.98 -9.34 -2.79
CA GLU A 72 19.77 -8.25 -1.84
C GLU A 72 20.98 -8.06 -0.91
N ILE A 73 21.61 -9.16 -0.49
CA ILE A 73 22.83 -9.11 0.30
C ILE A 73 23.95 -8.45 -0.50
N HIS A 74 24.16 -8.85 -1.75
CA HIS A 74 25.15 -8.25 -2.64
C HIS A 74 24.90 -6.75 -2.85
N GLU A 75 23.65 -6.37 -3.13
CA GLU A 75 23.26 -4.96 -3.33
C GLU A 75 23.55 -4.11 -2.10
N MET A 76 23.22 -4.60 -0.91
CA MET A 76 23.50 -3.89 0.35
C MET A 76 24.99 -3.83 0.65
N ALA A 77 25.73 -4.91 0.38
CA ALA A 77 27.18 -4.96 0.62
C ALA A 77 27.94 -3.95 -0.27
N VAL A 78 27.52 -3.79 -1.51
CA VAL A 78 28.13 -2.82 -2.46
C VAL A 78 27.68 -1.40 -2.17
N SER A 79 26.38 -1.19 -1.96
CA SER A 79 25.80 0.15 -1.85
C SER A 79 25.97 0.78 -0.47
N GLY A 80 26.14 -0.03 0.60
CA GLY A 80 26.10 0.42 1.99
C GLY A 80 24.76 1.02 2.40
N LYS A 81 23.67 0.73 1.66
CA LYS A 81 22.34 1.33 1.85
C LYS A 81 21.24 0.29 1.96
N SER A 82 20.17 0.66 2.67
CA SER A 82 18.95 -0.13 2.69
C SER A 82 18.30 -0.15 1.31
N ILE A 83 17.88 -1.34 0.87
CA ILE A 83 17.12 -1.50 -0.37
C ILE A 83 15.72 -0.93 -0.16
N HIS A 84 15.27 -0.09 -1.08
CA HIS A 84 13.91 0.43 -1.10
C HIS A 84 13.11 -0.18 -2.25
N SER A 85 11.90 -0.60 -1.94
CA SER A 85 11.02 -1.27 -2.89
C SER A 85 9.64 -0.65 -2.89
N SER A 86 9.02 -0.62 -4.05
CA SER A 86 7.71 -0.01 -4.25
C SER A 86 6.60 -1.05 -4.23
N MET A 87 5.41 -0.63 -3.78
CA MET A 87 4.17 -1.39 -3.76
C MET A 87 4.15 -2.53 -2.73
N GLY A 88 3.05 -3.31 -2.69
CA GLY A 88 2.82 -4.36 -1.72
C GLY A 88 3.80 -5.53 -1.81
N THR A 89 3.85 -6.31 -0.73
CA THR A 89 4.62 -7.55 -0.68
C THR A 89 4.26 -8.49 -1.83
N GLN A 90 5.25 -9.25 -2.29
CA GLN A 90 5.07 -10.37 -3.22
C GLN A 90 5.12 -11.71 -2.50
N MET A 91 5.33 -11.71 -1.17
CA MET A 91 5.31 -12.93 -0.39
C MET A 91 3.89 -13.51 -0.34
N LYS A 92 3.82 -14.82 -0.47
CA LYS A 92 2.55 -15.55 -0.34
C LYS A 92 1.99 -15.37 1.08
N MET A 93 0.71 -15.08 1.16
CA MET A 93 -0.07 -14.97 2.40
C MET A 93 -1.51 -15.38 2.10
N PRO A 94 -2.33 -15.71 3.11
CA PRO A 94 -3.76 -15.95 2.93
C PRO A 94 -4.42 -14.80 2.16
N GLY A 95 -5.19 -15.12 1.15
CA GLY A 95 -5.77 -14.18 0.19
C GLY A 95 -7.30 -14.16 0.22
N TRP A 96 -7.87 -13.11 -0.35
CA TRP A 96 -9.31 -12.98 -0.51
C TRP A 96 -9.90 -14.09 -1.40
N ASP A 97 -9.10 -14.68 -2.30
CA ASP A 97 -9.51 -15.81 -3.16
C ASP A 97 -9.75 -17.10 -2.37
N ASP A 98 -9.23 -17.20 -1.16
CA ASP A 98 -9.47 -18.35 -0.26
C ASP A 98 -10.82 -18.26 0.46
N ILE A 99 -11.57 -17.16 0.31
CA ILE A 99 -12.91 -16.95 0.90
C ILE A 99 -13.93 -16.95 -0.22
N LEU A 100 -15.06 -17.61 0.02
CA LEU A 100 -16.17 -17.68 -0.94
C LEU A 100 -17.44 -17.06 -0.33
N LEU A 101 -18.28 -16.45 -1.18
CA LEU A 101 -19.63 -16.02 -0.82
C LEU A 101 -20.62 -17.18 -1.09
N LEU A 102 -21.51 -17.42 -0.13
CA LEU A 102 -22.57 -18.43 -0.23
C LEU A 102 -23.80 -17.82 -0.89
N GLY A 103 -24.06 -18.22 -2.14
CA GLY A 103 -25.28 -17.77 -2.85
C GLY A 103 -26.54 -18.43 -2.29
N ALA A 104 -27.58 -17.66 -2.13
CA ALA A 104 -28.91 -18.07 -1.73
C ALA A 104 -29.63 -18.81 -2.87
N GLN A 105 -30.51 -19.76 -2.55
CA GLN A 105 -31.36 -20.45 -3.53
C GLN A 105 -32.77 -20.67 -2.99
N LEU A 106 -32.92 -21.35 -1.87
CA LEU A 106 -34.20 -21.73 -1.27
C LEU A 106 -34.37 -21.18 0.15
N ASN A 107 -33.28 -21.06 0.89
CA ASN A 107 -33.27 -20.52 2.24
C ASN A 107 -31.86 -19.92 2.55
N PRO A 108 -31.75 -18.58 2.53
CA PRO A 108 -32.74 -17.60 2.09
C PRO A 108 -33.00 -17.69 0.57
N LEU A 109 -34.02 -16.95 0.10
CA LEU A 109 -34.24 -16.73 -1.33
C LEU A 109 -33.34 -15.58 -1.83
N PRO A 110 -32.76 -15.67 -3.03
CA PRO A 110 -32.08 -14.54 -3.64
C PRO A 110 -33.06 -13.45 -4.03
N LEU A 111 -32.56 -12.26 -4.32
CA LEU A 111 -33.33 -11.20 -4.97
C LEU A 111 -33.24 -11.35 -6.48
N ASP A 112 -34.24 -10.84 -7.20
CA ASP A 112 -34.21 -10.75 -8.67
C ASP A 112 -33.21 -9.71 -9.16
N ASP A 113 -32.69 -9.87 -10.38
CA ASP A 113 -31.66 -9.00 -10.96
C ASP A 113 -32.06 -7.52 -11.01
N GLY A 114 -33.37 -7.23 -11.13
CA GLY A 114 -33.90 -5.87 -11.17
C GLY A 114 -34.21 -5.25 -9.81
N GLU A 115 -34.07 -6.00 -8.70
CA GLU A 115 -34.36 -5.45 -7.38
C GLU A 115 -33.28 -4.45 -6.93
N GLU A 116 -33.74 -3.34 -6.35
CA GLU A 116 -32.86 -2.31 -5.81
C GLU A 116 -32.13 -2.79 -4.57
N VAL A 117 -30.82 -2.50 -4.52
CA VAL A 117 -29.97 -2.72 -3.36
C VAL A 117 -29.45 -1.39 -2.85
N ASN A 118 -29.68 -1.10 -1.59
CA ASN A 118 -29.12 0.08 -0.94
C ASN A 118 -27.62 -0.12 -0.71
N THR A 119 -26.81 0.80 -1.21
CA THR A 119 -25.34 0.81 -1.03
C THR A 119 -24.86 2.02 -0.25
N THR A 120 -25.77 2.88 0.18
CA THR A 120 -25.43 4.10 0.92
C THR A 120 -24.62 3.77 2.17
N THR A 121 -23.46 4.36 2.25
CA THR A 121 -22.52 4.17 3.36
C THR A 121 -22.39 5.46 4.15
N VAL A 122 -22.60 5.38 5.45
CA VAL A 122 -22.49 6.50 6.37
C VAL A 122 -21.28 6.30 7.27
N ILE A 123 -20.26 7.11 7.08
CA ILE A 123 -19.05 7.11 7.92
C ILE A 123 -19.19 8.19 8.99
N GLY A 124 -18.98 7.79 10.25
CA GLY A 124 -19.20 8.68 11.39
C GLY A 124 -20.66 9.02 11.61
N LYS A 125 -21.51 8.01 11.75
CA LYS A 125 -22.98 8.15 11.88
C LYS A 125 -23.44 9.07 13.02
N HIS A 126 -22.59 9.27 14.05
CA HIS A 126 -22.87 10.17 15.18
C HIS A 126 -22.25 11.57 15.01
N ALA A 127 -21.44 11.80 13.98
CA ALA A 127 -20.91 13.12 13.69
C ALA A 127 -22.05 14.08 13.32
N LYS A 128 -21.91 15.35 13.68
CA LYS A 128 -22.92 16.38 13.34
C LYS A 128 -23.12 16.51 11.82
N LYS A 129 -22.06 16.26 11.04
CA LYS A 129 -22.08 16.31 9.57
C LYS A 129 -21.45 15.01 9.03
N PRO A 130 -22.12 13.86 9.08
CA PRO A 130 -21.54 12.58 8.67
C PRO A 130 -21.10 12.60 7.20
N LEU A 131 -20.09 11.79 6.88
CA LEU A 131 -19.68 11.57 5.50
C LEU A 131 -20.59 10.49 4.90
N ILE A 132 -21.35 10.87 3.87
CA ILE A 132 -22.27 9.97 3.16
C ILE A 132 -21.77 9.78 1.74
N ILE A 133 -21.58 8.53 1.32
CA ILE A 133 -21.16 8.11 -0.02
C ILE A 133 -22.12 7.03 -0.54
N GLU A 134 -22.35 7.00 -1.86
CA GLU A 134 -23.17 5.95 -2.48
C GLU A 134 -22.34 4.69 -2.77
N ASN A 135 -21.04 4.86 -3.06
CA ASN A 135 -20.12 3.76 -3.30
C ASN A 135 -19.21 3.57 -2.08
N PRO A 136 -19.29 2.44 -1.37
CA PRO A 136 -18.50 2.16 -0.17
C PRO A 136 -17.00 1.99 -0.46
N VAL A 137 -16.62 1.88 -1.73
CA VAL A 137 -15.22 1.75 -2.16
C VAL A 137 -14.71 3.11 -2.58
N PHE A 138 -13.71 3.63 -1.87
CA PHE A 138 -13.16 4.95 -2.12
C PHE A 138 -11.64 4.97 -2.27
N ILE A 139 -11.09 6.08 -2.78
CA ILE A 139 -9.66 6.19 -3.08
C ILE A 139 -8.88 6.60 -1.84
N SER A 140 -8.01 5.69 -1.38
CA SER A 140 -7.14 5.83 -0.21
C SER A 140 -6.09 6.93 -0.38
N HIS A 141 -5.45 7.29 0.71
CA HIS A 141 -4.41 8.30 0.80
C HIS A 141 -3.20 7.99 -0.08
N MET A 142 -2.92 8.89 -1.02
CA MET A 142 -1.74 8.86 -1.89
C MET A 142 -1.27 10.30 -2.13
N SER A 143 -0.11 10.67 -1.59
CA SER A 143 0.32 12.05 -1.54
C SER A 143 0.65 12.67 -2.91
N PHE A 144 0.36 13.97 -3.07
CA PHE A 144 0.98 14.76 -4.13
C PHE A 144 2.49 14.89 -3.87
N GLY A 145 3.28 14.58 -4.89
CA GLY A 145 4.73 14.38 -4.79
C GLY A 145 5.13 12.91 -4.94
N ALA A 146 4.44 11.98 -4.28
CA ALA A 146 4.53 10.56 -4.63
C ALA A 146 3.84 10.28 -5.97
N LEU A 147 2.66 10.88 -6.19
CA LEU A 147 1.95 10.88 -7.46
C LEU A 147 2.08 12.24 -8.16
N SER A 148 1.92 12.24 -9.48
CA SER A 148 1.80 13.45 -10.29
C SER A 148 0.47 14.16 -10.05
N LYS A 149 0.42 15.47 -10.38
CA LYS A 149 -0.81 16.26 -10.35
C LYS A 149 -1.89 15.64 -11.23
N GLU A 150 -1.54 15.23 -12.44
CA GLU A 150 -2.46 14.63 -13.41
C GLU A 150 -3.11 13.35 -12.84
N ALA A 151 -2.31 12.51 -12.17
CA ALA A 151 -2.83 11.31 -11.52
C ALA A 151 -3.78 11.66 -10.38
N LYS A 152 -3.42 12.60 -9.51
CA LYS A 152 -4.24 13.03 -8.37
C LYS A 152 -5.59 13.60 -8.84
N VAL A 153 -5.57 14.51 -9.82
CA VAL A 153 -6.79 15.12 -10.36
C VAL A 153 -7.67 14.09 -11.09
N SER A 154 -7.07 13.15 -11.84
CA SER A 154 -7.83 12.10 -12.52
C SER A 154 -8.52 11.15 -11.54
N LEU A 155 -7.84 10.79 -10.46
CA LEU A 155 -8.41 9.96 -9.39
C LEU A 155 -9.57 10.68 -8.70
N ALA A 156 -9.42 11.97 -8.38
CA ALA A 156 -10.47 12.77 -7.74
C ALA A 156 -11.71 12.91 -8.63
N LYS A 157 -11.53 13.26 -9.92
CA LYS A 157 -12.65 13.31 -10.88
C LYS A 157 -13.33 11.94 -11.05
N GLY A 158 -12.54 10.86 -11.13
CA GLY A 158 -13.06 9.51 -11.26
C GLY A 158 -13.89 9.07 -10.05
N SER A 159 -13.44 9.39 -8.84
CA SER A 159 -14.21 9.10 -7.61
C SER A 159 -15.48 9.92 -7.52
N ALA A 160 -15.45 11.19 -7.95
CA ALA A 160 -16.63 12.05 -7.99
C ALA A 160 -17.71 11.50 -8.95
N LEU A 161 -17.31 11.05 -10.16
CA LEU A 161 -18.22 10.42 -11.13
C LEU A 161 -18.83 9.11 -10.62
N ALA A 162 -18.15 8.44 -9.68
CA ALA A 162 -18.62 7.21 -9.04
C ALA A 162 -19.31 7.48 -7.68
N LYS A 163 -19.57 8.73 -7.33
CA LYS A 163 -20.20 9.14 -6.06
C LYS A 163 -19.53 8.54 -4.83
N SER A 164 -18.21 8.53 -4.86
CA SER A 164 -17.32 8.03 -3.83
C SER A 164 -16.42 9.14 -3.30
N ALA A 165 -15.50 8.81 -2.39
CA ALA A 165 -14.60 9.76 -1.78
C ALA A 165 -13.16 9.67 -2.33
N MET A 166 -12.42 10.78 -2.19
CA MET A 166 -10.98 10.89 -2.46
C MET A 166 -10.24 11.33 -1.21
N CYS A 167 -9.07 10.76 -0.96
CA CYS A 167 -8.22 11.13 0.17
C CYS A 167 -7.01 11.96 -0.26
N SER A 168 -6.59 12.96 0.55
CA SER A 168 -5.47 13.85 0.23
C SER A 168 -4.12 13.15 0.17
N GLY A 169 -3.84 12.30 1.15
CA GLY A 169 -2.51 11.71 1.37
C GLY A 169 -1.54 12.61 2.13
N GLU A 170 -0.43 12.02 2.60
CA GLU A 170 0.61 12.65 3.42
C GLU A 170 1.45 13.68 2.63
N GLY A 171 0.85 14.67 2.08
CA GLY A 171 1.55 15.67 1.27
C GLY A 171 0.90 17.03 1.33
N GLY A 172 -0.15 17.15 2.13
CA GLY A 172 -1.03 18.30 2.11
C GLY A 172 -2.08 18.22 0.99
N ILE A 173 -2.84 19.24 0.82
CA ILE A 173 -3.94 19.35 -0.14
C ILE A 173 -3.42 19.98 -1.44
N LEU A 174 -3.58 19.28 -2.54
CA LEU A 174 -3.46 19.83 -3.88
C LEU A 174 -4.81 20.50 -4.23
N PRO A 175 -4.85 21.83 -4.45
CA PRO A 175 -6.13 22.54 -4.64
C PRO A 175 -6.98 21.98 -5.78
N GLU A 176 -6.35 21.65 -6.92
CA GLU A 176 -7.06 21.13 -8.09
C GLU A 176 -7.63 19.73 -7.87
N GLU A 177 -6.99 18.92 -7.05
CA GLU A 177 -7.52 17.62 -6.62
C GLU A 177 -8.75 17.79 -5.75
N LYS A 178 -8.66 18.64 -4.71
CA LYS A 178 -9.78 18.92 -3.80
C LYS A 178 -10.98 19.50 -4.56
N ALA A 179 -10.75 20.42 -5.47
CA ALA A 179 -11.79 21.00 -6.30
C ALA A 179 -12.46 20.00 -7.28
N ALA A 180 -11.76 18.92 -7.62
CA ALA A 180 -12.23 17.89 -8.54
C ALA A 180 -12.97 16.73 -7.82
N ALA A 181 -12.85 16.61 -6.51
CA ALA A 181 -13.53 15.59 -5.71
C ALA A 181 -14.95 16.01 -5.35
N ASP A 182 -15.87 15.05 -5.25
CA ASP A 182 -17.21 15.26 -4.67
C ASP A 182 -17.15 15.19 -3.14
N LYS A 183 -16.53 14.14 -2.61
CA LYS A 183 -16.23 13.93 -1.19
C LYS A 183 -14.74 13.85 -0.96
N TYR A 184 -14.25 14.57 0.05
CA TYR A 184 -12.82 14.71 0.29
C TYR A 184 -12.44 14.45 1.74
N ILE A 185 -11.55 13.46 1.96
CA ILE A 185 -11.03 13.10 3.28
C ILE A 185 -9.63 13.70 3.40
N PHE A 186 -9.43 14.56 4.38
CA PHE A 186 -8.15 15.21 4.64
C PHE A 186 -7.29 14.39 5.60
N GLU A 187 -6.09 13.99 5.18
CA GLU A 187 -5.12 13.28 6.03
C GLU A 187 -4.35 14.25 6.92
N TYR A 188 -4.61 14.20 8.21
CA TYR A 188 -3.91 14.99 9.22
C TYR A 188 -2.65 14.25 9.68
N VAL A 189 -1.48 14.85 9.44
CA VAL A 189 -0.17 14.21 9.62
C VAL A 189 0.72 15.01 10.58
N PRO A 190 1.77 14.40 11.18
CA PRO A 190 2.66 15.08 12.13
C PRO A 190 3.26 16.40 11.62
N ASN A 191 3.51 16.49 10.31
CA ASN A 191 4.02 17.69 9.65
C ASN A 191 2.96 18.80 9.46
N ARG A 192 1.68 18.51 9.70
CA ARG A 192 0.54 19.46 9.60
C ARG A 192 0.45 20.21 8.27
N TYR A 193 0.82 19.56 7.17
CA TYR A 193 0.71 20.15 5.83
C TYR A 193 -0.74 20.55 5.52
N SER A 194 -0.93 21.77 5.01
CA SER A 194 -2.24 22.32 4.65
C SER A 194 -3.24 22.42 5.79
N VAL A 195 -2.82 22.29 7.06
CA VAL A 195 -3.69 22.48 8.22
C VAL A 195 -3.97 23.95 8.40
N ASN A 196 -5.21 24.36 8.14
CA ASN A 196 -5.75 25.69 8.39
C ASN A 196 -7.28 25.61 8.59
N PRO A 197 -7.92 26.64 9.16
CA PRO A 197 -9.37 26.60 9.45
C PRO A 197 -10.24 26.34 8.21
N GLU A 198 -9.88 26.85 7.05
CA GLU A 198 -10.64 26.65 5.82
C GLU A 198 -10.62 25.17 5.38
N ASN A 199 -9.43 24.57 5.32
CA ASN A 199 -9.28 23.19 4.91
C ASN A 199 -9.96 22.20 5.88
N LEU A 200 -9.92 22.48 7.19
CA LEU A 200 -10.61 21.66 8.18
C LEU A 200 -12.14 21.73 8.03
N ARG A 201 -12.70 22.92 7.77
CA ARG A 201 -14.16 23.10 7.59
C ARG A 201 -14.67 22.57 6.25
N THR A 202 -13.88 22.69 5.18
CA THR A 202 -14.30 22.37 3.81
C THR A 202 -13.97 20.95 3.37
N SER A 203 -13.28 20.16 4.19
CA SER A 203 -13.13 18.71 3.99
C SER A 203 -14.35 17.97 4.55
N ASP A 204 -14.75 16.86 3.94
CA ASP A 204 -15.92 16.09 4.37
C ASP A 204 -15.62 15.18 5.56
N ALA A 205 -14.36 14.81 5.76
CA ALA A 205 -13.85 14.14 6.96
C ALA A 205 -12.36 14.46 7.15
N ILE A 206 -11.85 14.24 8.37
CA ILE A 206 -10.43 14.39 8.72
C ILE A 206 -9.94 13.08 9.28
N GLU A 207 -8.81 12.56 8.77
CA GLU A 207 -8.22 11.32 9.26
C GLU A 207 -6.84 11.55 9.84
N ILE A 208 -6.68 11.32 11.15
CA ILE A 208 -5.39 11.38 11.86
C ILE A 208 -4.58 10.16 11.51
N LYS A 209 -3.47 10.34 10.80
CA LYS A 209 -2.62 9.24 10.34
C LYS A 209 -1.54 8.91 11.36
N ILE A 210 -1.70 7.82 12.08
CA ILE A 210 -0.70 7.26 12.99
C ILE A 210 0.25 6.31 12.25
N GLY A 211 -0.28 5.51 11.32
CA GLY A 211 0.48 4.54 10.54
C GLY A 211 -0.11 4.25 9.18
N GLN A 212 0.63 3.50 8.37
CA GLN A 212 0.18 3.06 7.04
C GLN A 212 0.88 1.79 6.59
N GLY A 213 0.15 0.88 5.93
CA GLY A 213 0.64 -0.30 5.25
C GLY A 213 1.68 -1.08 6.04
N THR A 214 2.75 -1.47 5.38
CA THR A 214 3.88 -2.20 5.99
C THR A 214 4.95 -1.28 6.59
N LYS A 215 4.54 -0.15 7.15
CA LYS A 215 5.43 0.83 7.79
C LYS A 215 4.94 1.29 9.18
N PRO A 216 4.57 0.37 10.09
CA PRO A 216 4.21 0.79 11.45
C PRO A 216 5.42 1.45 12.13
N GLY A 217 5.20 2.61 12.74
CA GLY A 217 6.27 3.34 13.44
C GLY A 217 7.33 3.98 12.54
N MET A 218 7.02 4.18 11.26
CA MET A 218 7.92 4.85 10.32
C MET A 218 7.17 5.93 9.53
N GLY A 219 7.71 7.15 9.52
CA GLY A 219 7.16 8.27 8.78
C GLY A 219 7.30 8.13 7.26
N GLY A 220 6.68 9.05 6.53
CA GLY A 220 6.81 9.18 5.08
C GLY A 220 8.17 9.74 4.68
N HIS A 221 8.63 9.39 3.47
CA HIS A 221 9.82 9.96 2.87
C HIS A 221 9.53 10.34 1.41
N LEU A 222 9.85 11.57 1.05
CA LEU A 222 9.83 12.04 -0.34
C LEU A 222 11.26 12.48 -0.70
N PRO A 223 11.92 11.78 -1.66
CA PRO A 223 13.24 12.15 -2.13
C PRO A 223 13.28 13.57 -2.73
N GLY A 224 14.39 14.28 -2.54
CA GLY A 224 14.56 15.67 -2.93
C GLY A 224 14.40 15.92 -4.43
N ASP A 225 14.81 14.98 -5.26
CA ASP A 225 14.64 15.03 -6.72
C ASP A 225 13.17 15.12 -7.18
N LYS A 226 12.23 14.70 -6.31
CA LYS A 226 10.78 14.84 -6.52
C LYS A 226 10.19 16.11 -5.94
N VAL A 227 10.94 16.88 -5.14
CA VAL A 227 10.44 18.08 -4.48
C VAL A 227 10.54 19.28 -5.43
N THR A 228 9.49 19.45 -6.24
CA THR A 228 9.31 20.59 -7.14
C THR A 228 8.91 21.86 -6.37
N GLY A 229 8.91 23.03 -7.05
CA GLY A 229 8.47 24.30 -6.46
C GLY A 229 7.04 24.25 -5.91
N GLU A 230 6.12 23.61 -6.62
CA GLU A 230 4.71 23.45 -6.22
C GLU A 230 4.58 22.56 -4.95
N ILE A 231 5.30 21.44 -4.92
CA ILE A 231 5.31 20.54 -3.76
C ILE A 231 5.96 21.22 -2.55
N ALA A 232 7.07 21.92 -2.76
CA ALA A 232 7.75 22.68 -1.73
C ALA A 232 6.84 23.75 -1.11
N ALA A 233 6.08 24.47 -1.94
CA ALA A 233 5.12 25.49 -1.49
C ALA A 233 4.01 24.88 -0.61
N ILE A 234 3.37 23.78 -1.06
CA ILE A 234 2.30 23.09 -0.31
C ILE A 234 2.81 22.54 1.03
N ARG A 235 4.05 22.02 1.07
CA ARG A 235 4.63 21.40 2.26
C ARG A 235 5.43 22.35 3.14
N GLY A 236 5.61 23.63 2.73
CA GLY A 236 6.43 24.59 3.47
C GLY A 236 7.90 24.14 3.57
N LYS A 237 8.48 23.56 2.51
CA LYS A 237 9.83 22.99 2.47
C LYS A 237 10.65 23.59 1.33
N LYS A 238 11.95 23.29 1.29
CA LYS A 238 12.86 23.77 0.23
C LYS A 238 12.82 22.82 -0.98
N VAL A 239 12.86 23.40 -2.18
CA VAL A 239 12.97 22.67 -3.44
C VAL A 239 14.24 21.82 -3.45
N GLY A 240 14.16 20.60 -3.97
CA GLY A 240 15.32 19.71 -4.13
C GLY A 240 15.85 19.10 -2.84
N GLN A 241 15.21 19.31 -1.70
CA GLN A 241 15.60 18.75 -0.41
C GLN A 241 14.68 17.59 -0.01
N ASP A 242 15.28 16.51 0.49
CA ASP A 242 14.54 15.38 1.05
C ASP A 242 13.56 15.82 2.14
N ILE A 243 12.36 15.27 2.09
CA ILE A 243 11.33 15.52 3.09
C ILE A 243 11.07 14.21 3.85
N GLN A 244 11.44 14.20 5.12
CA GLN A 244 11.14 13.09 6.03
C GLN A 244 10.08 13.52 7.04
N SER A 245 9.08 12.68 7.21
CA SER A 245 8.04 12.86 8.23
C SER A 245 8.47 12.20 9.54
N PRO A 246 8.13 12.81 10.69
CA PRO A 246 8.32 12.15 11.99
C PRO A 246 7.62 10.79 12.05
N SER A 247 8.17 9.87 12.84
CA SER A 247 7.57 8.54 13.06
C SER A 247 6.34 8.57 13.97
N LYS A 248 6.14 9.65 14.71
CA LYS A 248 5.03 9.89 15.63
C LYS A 248 4.69 11.37 15.68
N PHE A 249 3.52 11.70 16.16
CA PHE A 249 3.15 13.06 16.49
C PHE A 249 3.97 13.54 17.69
N PRO A 250 4.58 14.73 17.63
CA PRO A 250 5.39 15.25 18.74
C PRO A 250 4.55 15.62 19.97
N ASP A 251 3.31 15.94 19.76
CA ASP A 251 2.32 16.42 20.74
C ASP A 251 1.33 15.33 21.22
N ILE A 252 1.47 14.08 20.75
CA ILE A 252 0.72 12.92 21.24
C ILE A 252 1.67 12.00 22.00
N GLN A 253 1.63 12.04 23.33
CA GLN A 253 2.43 11.19 24.21
C GLN A 253 1.55 10.21 25.01
N THR A 254 0.30 10.55 25.21
CA THR A 254 -0.69 9.78 25.97
C THR A 254 -1.96 9.56 25.12
N LYS A 255 -2.84 8.69 25.58
CA LYS A 255 -4.15 8.49 24.96
C LYS A 255 -5.07 9.69 25.15
N GLU A 256 -4.86 10.44 26.23
CA GLU A 256 -5.55 11.69 26.55
C GLU A 256 -5.20 12.77 25.51
N ASP A 257 -3.94 12.91 25.12
CA ASP A 257 -3.51 13.86 24.07
C ASP A 257 -4.19 13.55 22.73
N LEU A 258 -4.33 12.24 22.40
CA LEU A 258 -5.01 11.83 21.17
C LEU A 258 -6.51 12.17 21.23
N LYS A 259 -7.15 11.98 22.38
CA LYS A 259 -8.56 12.35 22.60
C LYS A 259 -8.78 13.85 22.48
N GLU A 260 -7.89 14.63 23.06
CA GLU A 260 -7.91 16.11 22.95
C GLU A 260 -7.79 16.55 21.49
N LEU A 261 -6.85 15.96 20.72
CA LEU A 261 -6.70 16.26 19.30
C LEU A 261 -7.95 15.90 18.49
N VAL A 262 -8.59 14.75 18.77
CA VAL A 262 -9.85 14.35 18.11
C VAL A 262 -10.92 15.40 18.37
N GLU A 263 -11.07 15.87 19.59
CA GLU A 263 -12.08 16.88 19.95
C GLU A 263 -11.76 18.26 19.36
N GLU A 264 -10.50 18.69 19.39
CA GLU A 264 -10.06 19.92 18.72
C GLU A 264 -10.39 19.93 17.23
N LEU A 265 -10.11 18.82 16.53
CA LEU A 265 -10.42 18.68 15.11
C LEU A 265 -11.92 18.62 14.84
N ARG A 266 -12.71 17.98 15.71
CA ARG A 266 -14.18 17.95 15.64
C ARG A 266 -14.78 19.35 15.75
N ILE A 267 -14.28 20.17 16.67
CA ILE A 267 -14.67 21.56 16.82
C ILE A 267 -14.25 22.38 15.60
N ALA A 268 -12.97 22.29 15.21
CA ALA A 268 -12.38 23.07 14.09
C ALA A 268 -13.03 22.74 12.75
N SER A 269 -13.51 21.52 12.55
CA SER A 269 -14.23 21.09 11.35
C SER A 269 -15.73 21.35 11.38
N GLU A 270 -16.25 21.93 12.46
CA GLU A 270 -17.68 22.17 12.70
C GLU A 270 -18.51 20.87 12.75
N GLY A 271 -17.92 19.79 13.25
CA GLY A 271 -18.57 18.51 13.45
C GLY A 271 -18.53 17.56 12.26
N ARG A 272 -17.51 17.65 11.41
CA ARG A 272 -17.17 16.61 10.42
C ARG A 272 -16.62 15.38 11.12
N PRO A 273 -16.73 14.17 10.52
CA PRO A 273 -16.16 12.95 11.12
C PRO A 273 -14.64 13.06 11.27
N ILE A 274 -14.16 12.65 12.44
CA ILE A 274 -12.74 12.54 12.73
C ILE A 274 -12.37 11.06 12.81
N GLY A 275 -11.43 10.64 11.98
CA GLY A 275 -10.93 9.28 11.93
C GLY A 275 -9.52 9.14 12.45
N ILE A 276 -9.15 7.90 12.77
CA ILE A 276 -7.78 7.53 13.12
C ILE A 276 -7.36 6.37 12.23
N LYS A 277 -6.23 6.53 11.51
CA LYS A 277 -5.66 5.47 10.66
C LYS A 277 -4.42 4.87 11.29
N ILE A 278 -4.43 3.54 11.43
CA ILE A 278 -3.33 2.75 11.95
C ILE A 278 -2.90 1.67 10.96
N ALA A 279 -1.61 1.33 10.95
CA ALA A 279 -1.14 0.10 10.33
C ALA A 279 -1.50 -1.10 11.21
N ALA A 280 -1.76 -2.26 10.62
CA ALA A 280 -2.10 -3.47 11.35
C ALA A 280 -0.88 -4.06 12.09
N GLY A 281 -0.37 -3.33 13.07
CA GLY A 281 0.72 -3.73 13.96
C GLY A 281 0.20 -4.46 15.20
N ARG A 282 0.14 -3.78 16.33
CA ARG A 282 -0.41 -4.29 17.60
C ARG A 282 -1.89 -3.94 17.73
N ILE A 283 -2.71 -4.49 16.86
CA ILE A 283 -4.07 -4.06 16.53
C ILE A 283 -4.90 -3.77 17.78
N GLU A 284 -5.04 -4.71 18.70
CA GLU A 284 -5.90 -4.54 19.88
C GLU A 284 -5.38 -3.46 20.84
N LYS A 285 -4.05 -3.35 21.01
CA LYS A 285 -3.45 -2.31 21.85
C LYS A 285 -3.60 -0.92 21.25
N ASP A 286 -3.45 -0.83 19.93
CA ASP A 286 -3.63 0.43 19.22
C ASP A 286 -5.12 0.81 19.20
N LEU A 287 -6.04 -0.16 19.05
CA LEU A 287 -7.49 0.05 19.12
C LEU A 287 -7.95 0.49 20.50
N GLU A 288 -7.35 -0.02 21.60
CA GLU A 288 -7.63 0.44 22.95
C GLU A 288 -7.44 1.97 23.06
N VAL A 289 -6.35 2.47 22.52
CA VAL A 289 -6.05 3.91 22.49
C VAL A 289 -6.99 4.66 21.55
N CYS A 290 -7.26 4.11 20.36
CA CYS A 290 -8.16 4.71 19.40
C CYS A 290 -9.60 4.84 19.94
N VAL A 291 -10.15 3.76 20.50
CA VAL A 291 -11.51 3.76 21.07
C VAL A 291 -11.63 4.73 22.26
N PHE A 292 -10.59 4.82 23.10
CA PHE A 292 -10.53 5.80 24.18
C PHE A 292 -10.59 7.24 23.67
N ALA A 293 -9.99 7.51 22.51
CA ALA A 293 -10.00 8.83 21.89
C ALA A 293 -11.36 9.20 21.24
N GLU A 294 -12.29 8.27 21.13
CA GLU A 294 -13.66 8.47 20.63
C GLU A 294 -13.70 9.08 19.21
N PRO A 295 -12.98 8.52 18.21
CA PRO A 295 -13.09 8.96 16.83
C PRO A 295 -14.43 8.51 16.24
N ASP A 296 -14.81 9.10 15.10
CA ASP A 296 -16.03 8.74 14.38
C ASP A 296 -15.81 7.54 13.47
N PHE A 297 -14.57 7.30 13.03
CA PHE A 297 -14.16 6.11 12.25
C PHE A 297 -12.72 5.71 12.51
N ILE A 298 -12.41 4.45 12.25
CA ILE A 298 -11.04 3.92 12.34
C ILE A 298 -10.71 3.21 11.03
N THR A 299 -9.54 3.52 10.45
CA THR A 299 -9.02 2.84 9.26
C THR A 299 -7.87 1.93 9.63
N ILE A 300 -7.99 0.65 9.29
CA ILE A 300 -6.93 -0.36 9.45
C ILE A 300 -6.25 -0.60 8.11
N ASP A 301 -4.92 -0.43 8.08
CA ASP A 301 -4.10 -0.68 6.88
C ASP A 301 -3.28 -1.97 7.04
N GLY A 302 -3.73 -3.03 6.37
CA GLY A 302 -3.15 -4.37 6.49
C GLY A 302 -1.90 -4.60 5.62
N ARG A 303 -1.28 -5.78 5.77
CA ARG A 303 -0.01 -6.17 5.10
C ARG A 303 -0.07 -6.13 3.57
N GLY A 304 -1.23 -6.29 2.95
CA GLY A 304 -1.39 -6.12 1.51
C GLY A 304 -1.14 -4.69 1.02
N GLY A 305 -1.20 -3.71 1.93
CA GLY A 305 -0.88 -2.31 1.69
C GLY A 305 0.62 -2.04 1.69
N ALA A 306 1.01 -1.01 0.95
CA ALA A 306 2.38 -0.51 0.95
C ALA A 306 2.44 0.88 0.33
N THR A 307 3.64 1.45 0.31
CA THR A 307 3.90 2.79 -0.21
C THR A 307 4.70 2.76 -1.50
N GLY A 308 4.90 3.91 -2.15
CA GLY A 308 5.75 4.04 -3.32
C GLY A 308 7.23 3.75 -3.03
N SER A 309 7.64 3.85 -1.77
CA SER A 309 9.00 3.53 -1.32
C SER A 309 8.98 3.04 0.12
N SER A 310 9.41 1.80 0.34
CA SER A 310 9.56 1.19 1.67
C SER A 310 10.88 0.43 1.73
N PRO A 311 11.57 0.41 2.90
CA PRO A 311 12.68 -0.52 3.09
C PRO A 311 12.18 -1.95 2.85
N PHE A 312 12.88 -2.68 1.98
CA PHE A 312 12.45 -4.00 1.49
C PHE A 312 12.20 -4.98 2.65
N PHE A 313 13.18 -5.16 3.52
CA PHE A 313 13.06 -6.12 4.63
C PHE A 313 12.06 -5.69 5.70
N LEU A 314 11.86 -4.37 5.92
CA LEU A 314 10.80 -3.89 6.79
C LEU A 314 9.42 -4.28 6.24
N ARG A 315 9.18 -4.04 4.95
CA ARG A 315 7.94 -4.42 4.28
C ARG A 315 7.66 -5.91 4.37
N GLU A 316 8.72 -6.74 4.17
CA GLU A 316 8.56 -8.19 4.16
C GLU A 316 8.43 -8.80 5.57
N SER A 317 8.65 -8.01 6.64
CA SER A 317 8.73 -8.52 8.02
C SER A 317 7.73 -7.88 8.99
N THR A 318 6.86 -6.95 8.53
CA THR A 318 5.94 -6.24 9.41
C THR A 318 4.50 -6.34 8.94
N THR A 319 3.58 -6.01 9.85
CA THR A 319 2.14 -5.84 9.61
C THR A 319 1.39 -7.16 9.41
N VAL A 320 0.23 -7.26 10.00
CA VAL A 320 -0.66 -8.42 9.94
C VAL A 320 -1.38 -8.47 8.59
N PRO A 321 -1.57 -9.66 7.96
CA PRO A 321 -2.37 -9.80 6.76
C PRO A 321 -3.77 -9.19 6.90
N THR A 322 -4.26 -8.54 5.84
CA THR A 322 -5.46 -7.69 5.87
C THR A 322 -6.71 -8.42 6.34
N ILE A 323 -6.89 -9.70 5.98
CA ILE A 323 -8.02 -10.54 6.41
C ILE A 323 -8.02 -10.68 7.94
N TYR A 324 -6.89 -11.06 8.53
CA TYR A 324 -6.77 -11.19 9.98
C TYR A 324 -6.84 -9.85 10.71
N ALA A 325 -6.31 -8.79 10.07
CA ALA A 325 -6.39 -7.45 10.63
C ALA A 325 -7.82 -6.95 10.73
N LEU A 326 -8.63 -7.17 9.69
CA LEU A 326 -10.05 -6.82 9.68
C LEU A 326 -10.83 -7.62 10.75
N TYR A 327 -10.67 -8.94 10.74
CA TYR A 327 -11.32 -9.80 11.73
C TYR A 327 -11.01 -9.39 13.17
N ARG A 328 -9.72 -9.18 13.49
CA ARG A 328 -9.30 -8.79 14.85
C ARG A 328 -9.83 -7.41 15.23
N ALA A 329 -9.83 -6.47 14.30
CA ALA A 329 -10.35 -5.13 14.54
C ALA A 329 -11.87 -5.17 14.80
N ARG A 330 -12.65 -5.85 13.96
CA ARG A 330 -14.10 -5.98 14.14
C ARG A 330 -14.44 -6.68 15.46
N LYS A 331 -13.80 -7.81 15.73
CA LYS A 331 -13.97 -8.54 16.99
C LYS A 331 -13.68 -7.68 18.22
N TYR A 332 -12.64 -6.82 18.17
CA TYR A 332 -12.32 -5.93 19.26
C TYR A 332 -13.40 -4.85 19.45
N LEU A 333 -13.83 -4.21 18.37
CA LEU A 333 -14.87 -3.18 18.42
C LEU A 333 -16.20 -3.74 18.92
N ASP A 334 -16.59 -4.93 18.46
CA ASP A 334 -17.80 -5.62 18.93
C ASP A 334 -17.72 -5.96 20.43
N ALA A 335 -16.58 -6.45 20.89
CA ALA A 335 -16.37 -6.76 22.31
C ALA A 335 -16.42 -5.52 23.21
N CYS A 336 -16.07 -4.35 22.69
CA CYS A 336 -16.19 -3.07 23.38
C CYS A 336 -17.60 -2.46 23.26
N GLY A 337 -18.51 -3.06 22.48
CA GLY A 337 -19.81 -2.46 22.15
C GLY A 337 -19.67 -1.15 21.39
N SER A 338 -18.59 -0.98 20.64
CA SER A 338 -18.30 0.25 19.90
C SER A 338 -18.94 0.21 18.53
N ASP A 339 -19.60 1.27 18.15
CA ASP A 339 -20.24 1.49 16.86
C ASP A 339 -19.47 2.47 15.95
N ILE A 340 -18.18 2.69 16.24
CA ILE A 340 -17.24 3.43 15.43
C ILE A 340 -17.15 2.77 14.05
N SER A 341 -17.28 3.56 12.97
CA SER A 341 -17.19 3.03 11.60
C SER A 341 -15.80 2.44 11.34
N LEU A 342 -15.75 1.20 10.81
CA LEU A 342 -14.52 0.49 10.51
C LEU A 342 -14.23 0.51 9.01
N ILE A 343 -13.12 1.11 8.64
CA ILE A 343 -12.63 1.15 7.26
C ILE A 343 -11.45 0.21 7.12
N ILE A 344 -11.43 -0.58 6.06
CA ILE A 344 -10.30 -1.47 5.74
C ILE A 344 -9.56 -1.02 4.49
N THR A 345 -8.25 -1.09 4.53
CA THR A 345 -7.37 -0.93 3.37
C THR A 345 -6.21 -1.91 3.47
N GLY A 346 -5.47 -2.09 2.37
CA GLY A 346 -4.31 -2.98 2.36
C GLY A 346 -4.44 -4.13 1.39
N GLY A 347 -4.38 -3.83 0.09
CA GLY A 347 -4.23 -4.83 -0.96
C GLY A 347 -5.51 -5.36 -1.60
N LEU A 348 -6.68 -4.88 -1.22
CA LEU A 348 -7.94 -5.21 -1.89
C LEU A 348 -7.93 -4.70 -3.34
N ARG A 349 -8.45 -5.50 -4.28
CA ARG A 349 -8.29 -5.26 -5.72
C ARG A 349 -9.59 -5.23 -6.51
N VAL A 350 -10.52 -6.12 -6.24
CA VAL A 350 -11.71 -6.37 -7.06
C VAL A 350 -12.97 -6.41 -6.20
N SER A 351 -14.12 -6.33 -6.84
CA SER A 351 -15.43 -6.29 -6.19
C SER A 351 -15.68 -7.45 -5.22
N SER A 352 -15.20 -8.65 -5.54
CA SER A 352 -15.30 -9.80 -4.64
C SER A 352 -14.50 -9.63 -3.35
N ASP A 353 -13.33 -8.97 -3.39
CA ASP A 353 -12.58 -8.64 -2.17
C ASP A 353 -13.36 -7.65 -1.31
N PHE A 354 -14.01 -6.66 -1.98
CA PHE A 354 -14.77 -5.62 -1.29
C PHE A 354 -16.03 -6.19 -0.62
N ALA A 355 -16.77 -7.07 -1.31
CA ALA A 355 -17.93 -7.75 -0.76
C ALA A 355 -17.56 -8.60 0.46
N LYS A 356 -16.49 -9.38 0.38
CA LYS A 356 -15.99 -10.20 1.48
C LYS A 356 -15.53 -9.35 2.67
N ALA A 357 -14.87 -8.23 2.40
CA ALA A 357 -14.45 -7.30 3.46
C ALA A 357 -15.67 -6.67 4.18
N ILE A 358 -16.71 -6.29 3.44
CA ILE A 358 -17.96 -5.78 4.00
C ILE A 358 -18.65 -6.89 4.82
N ALA A 359 -18.76 -8.09 4.30
CA ALA A 359 -19.31 -9.25 5.02
C ALA A 359 -18.52 -9.58 6.31
N MET A 360 -17.22 -9.31 6.34
CA MET A 360 -16.40 -9.44 7.56
C MET A 360 -16.53 -8.23 8.52
N GLY A 361 -17.43 -7.29 8.23
CA GLY A 361 -17.78 -6.17 9.11
C GLY A 361 -17.01 -4.87 8.87
N ALA A 362 -16.43 -4.66 7.67
CA ALA A 362 -15.99 -3.35 7.27
C ALA A 362 -17.18 -2.50 6.80
N ASP A 363 -17.26 -1.23 7.25
CA ASP A 363 -18.27 -0.28 6.77
C ASP A 363 -17.91 0.28 5.40
N ALA A 364 -16.61 0.41 5.10
CA ALA A 364 -16.12 0.89 3.81
C ALA A 364 -14.72 0.30 3.49
N VAL A 365 -14.35 0.38 2.21
CA VAL A 365 -13.07 -0.12 1.69
C VAL A 365 -12.31 1.02 1.02
N ALA A 366 -11.08 1.27 1.46
CA ALA A 366 -10.20 2.24 0.83
C ALA A 366 -9.17 1.54 -0.08
N ILE A 367 -9.08 1.95 -1.35
CA ILE A 367 -8.20 1.34 -2.35
C ILE A 367 -7.15 2.32 -2.86
N ALA A 368 -5.92 1.83 -3.05
CA ALA A 368 -4.83 2.60 -3.66
C ALA A 368 -4.40 1.98 -5.00
N SER A 369 -3.73 0.84 -4.94
CA SER A 369 -3.16 0.22 -6.15
C SER A 369 -4.21 -0.17 -7.19
N ALA A 370 -5.41 -0.60 -6.78
CA ALA A 370 -6.49 -0.92 -7.70
C ALA A 370 -6.90 0.32 -8.52
N ALA A 371 -7.10 1.47 -7.86
CA ALA A 371 -7.41 2.73 -8.53
C ALA A 371 -6.27 3.20 -9.46
N LEU A 372 -5.01 3.03 -9.05
CA LEU A 372 -3.85 3.33 -9.90
C LEU A 372 -3.80 2.42 -11.14
N ILE A 373 -4.08 1.11 -10.99
CA ILE A 373 -4.16 0.17 -12.10
C ILE A 373 -5.30 0.57 -13.05
N ALA A 374 -6.47 0.87 -12.52
CA ALA A 374 -7.59 1.35 -13.30
C ALA A 374 -7.23 2.63 -14.08
N SER A 375 -6.48 3.57 -13.49
CA SER A 375 -6.07 4.78 -14.20
C SER A 375 -5.10 4.50 -15.37
N ALA A 376 -3.96 3.87 -15.11
CA ALA A 376 -2.96 3.50 -16.14
C ALA A 376 -1.76 2.68 -15.60
N CYS A 377 -1.66 2.38 -14.31
CA CYS A 377 -0.48 1.75 -13.71
C CYS A 377 -0.24 0.36 -14.28
N GLN A 378 0.98 0.10 -14.73
CA GLN A 378 1.43 -1.19 -15.30
C GLN A 378 2.31 -1.98 -14.32
N GLN A 379 2.33 -1.62 -13.03
CA GLN A 379 3.04 -2.32 -11.97
C GLN A 379 4.56 -2.48 -12.19
N TYR A 380 5.22 -1.49 -12.79
CA TYR A 380 6.70 -1.49 -12.96
C TYR A 380 7.48 -1.53 -11.64
N ARG A 381 6.83 -1.23 -10.51
CA ARG A 381 7.43 -1.22 -9.16
C ARG A 381 8.65 -0.30 -8.99
N ILE A 382 8.75 0.74 -9.80
CA ILE A 382 9.80 1.77 -9.76
C ILE A 382 9.30 3.12 -9.25
N CYS A 383 8.18 3.13 -8.51
CA CYS A 383 7.57 4.37 -8.00
C CYS A 383 8.56 5.21 -7.16
N GLY A 384 9.44 4.54 -6.40
CA GLY A 384 10.47 5.19 -5.58
C GLY A 384 11.46 6.03 -6.38
N THR A 385 11.77 5.63 -7.63
CA THR A 385 12.79 6.29 -8.46
C THR A 385 12.32 7.59 -9.11
N GLY A 386 11.01 7.88 -9.13
CA GLY A 386 10.47 9.02 -9.86
C GLY A 386 10.42 8.85 -11.39
N MET A 387 10.83 7.71 -11.93
CA MET A 387 10.92 7.44 -13.36
C MET A 387 9.73 6.63 -13.91
N CYS A 388 8.55 6.80 -13.31
CA CYS A 388 7.35 6.09 -13.74
C CYS A 388 7.01 6.36 -15.21
N PRO A 389 7.08 5.37 -16.12
CA PRO A 389 6.96 5.59 -17.56
C PRO A 389 5.52 5.92 -17.99
N VAL A 390 4.52 5.67 -17.15
CA VAL A 390 3.11 5.96 -17.43
C VAL A 390 2.63 7.31 -16.86
N GLY A 391 3.53 8.08 -16.25
CA GLY A 391 3.22 9.43 -15.78
C GLY A 391 2.51 9.53 -14.42
N ILE A 392 2.38 8.42 -13.67
CA ILE A 392 1.66 8.39 -12.39
C ILE A 392 2.57 8.78 -11.22
N ALA A 393 3.66 8.03 -10.97
CA ALA A 393 4.53 8.23 -9.81
C ALA A 393 5.83 8.95 -10.21
N THR A 394 5.70 10.13 -10.79
CA THR A 394 6.80 10.94 -11.30
C THR A 394 6.48 12.42 -11.20
N GLN A 395 7.53 13.26 -11.10
CA GLN A 395 7.43 14.72 -11.22
C GLN A 395 8.10 15.24 -12.49
N ASN A 396 8.71 14.35 -13.30
CA ASN A 396 9.32 14.71 -14.57
C ASN A 396 8.22 15.14 -15.58
N PRO A 397 8.26 16.37 -16.14
CA PRO A 397 7.20 16.89 -17.01
C PRO A 397 6.96 16.02 -18.26
N SER A 398 8.01 15.48 -18.87
CA SER A 398 7.89 14.66 -20.07
C SER A 398 7.25 13.30 -19.79
N LEU A 399 7.47 12.74 -18.60
CA LEU A 399 6.81 11.51 -18.17
C LEU A 399 5.36 11.78 -17.74
N ARG A 400 5.11 12.88 -17.00
CA ARG A 400 3.76 13.30 -16.59
C ARG A 400 2.82 13.46 -17.80
N ALA A 401 3.31 14.08 -18.89
CA ALA A 401 2.54 14.28 -20.11
C ALA A 401 2.05 12.99 -20.80
N ARG A 402 2.59 11.82 -20.44
CA ARG A 402 2.14 10.53 -20.95
C ARG A 402 0.81 10.07 -20.36
N LEU A 403 0.44 10.54 -19.16
CA LEU A 403 -0.83 10.21 -18.56
C LEU A 403 -1.94 11.02 -19.22
N LYS A 404 -2.85 10.34 -19.92
CA LYS A 404 -4.03 10.95 -20.54
C LYS A 404 -5.10 11.15 -19.47
N GLY A 405 -5.17 12.34 -18.87
CA GLY A 405 -5.98 12.64 -17.70
C GLY A 405 -7.46 12.29 -17.83
N ASP A 406 -8.10 12.67 -18.95
CA ASP A 406 -9.54 12.37 -19.17
C ASP A 406 -9.80 10.86 -19.31
N ALA A 407 -8.91 10.15 -20.03
CA ALA A 407 -9.02 8.70 -20.16
C ALA A 407 -8.77 7.99 -18.82
N ALA A 408 -7.82 8.48 -18.03
CA ALA A 408 -7.56 7.95 -16.68
C ALA A 408 -8.77 8.20 -15.76
N THR A 409 -9.37 9.38 -15.80
CA THR A 409 -10.60 9.73 -15.09
C THR A 409 -11.73 8.76 -15.42
N GLN A 410 -12.02 8.56 -16.71
CA GLN A 410 -13.11 7.68 -17.14
C GLN A 410 -12.87 6.22 -16.76
N ARG A 411 -11.62 5.73 -16.86
CA ARG A 411 -11.29 4.35 -16.43
C ARG A 411 -11.50 4.16 -14.93
N VAL A 412 -11.10 5.12 -14.10
CA VAL A 412 -11.32 5.06 -12.64
C VAL A 412 -12.81 5.08 -12.33
N ALA A 413 -13.58 5.96 -12.96
CA ALA A 413 -15.04 6.00 -12.81
C ALA A 413 -15.69 4.68 -13.23
N ASN A 414 -15.31 4.13 -14.40
CA ASN A 414 -15.84 2.86 -14.88
C ASN A 414 -15.53 1.72 -13.91
N PHE A 415 -14.29 1.63 -13.42
CA PHE A 415 -13.89 0.60 -12.47
C PHE A 415 -14.70 0.68 -11.16
N LEU A 416 -14.87 1.87 -10.60
CA LEU A 416 -15.63 2.05 -9.37
C LEU A 416 -17.13 1.77 -9.57
N ASN A 417 -17.72 2.22 -10.69
CA ASN A 417 -19.13 1.98 -11.00
C ASN A 417 -19.41 0.51 -11.27
N VAL A 418 -18.57 -0.18 -12.05
CA VAL A 418 -18.70 -1.63 -12.28
C VAL A 418 -18.56 -2.39 -10.97
N SER A 419 -17.57 -2.02 -10.13
CA SER A 419 -17.42 -2.63 -8.81
C SER A 419 -18.66 -2.44 -7.93
N LEU A 420 -19.32 -1.28 -7.99
CA LEU A 420 -20.55 -1.02 -7.26
C LEU A 420 -21.71 -1.91 -7.76
N GLU A 421 -21.87 -2.04 -9.08
CA GLU A 421 -22.91 -2.91 -9.63
C GLU A 421 -22.66 -4.39 -9.28
N GLU A 422 -21.40 -4.83 -9.29
CA GLU A 422 -21.04 -6.19 -8.83
C GLU A 422 -21.27 -6.37 -7.32
N LEU A 423 -21.04 -5.34 -6.50
CA LEU A 423 -21.39 -5.38 -5.07
C LEU A 423 -22.91 -5.57 -4.87
N LYS A 424 -23.74 -4.88 -5.68
CA LYS A 424 -25.20 -5.10 -5.67
C LYS A 424 -25.56 -6.52 -6.10
N MET A 425 -24.84 -7.09 -7.10
CA MET A 425 -25.05 -8.49 -7.49
C MET A 425 -24.73 -9.45 -6.32
N PHE A 426 -23.62 -9.24 -5.59
CA PHE A 426 -23.31 -10.04 -4.41
C PHE A 426 -24.40 -9.96 -3.35
N ALA A 427 -24.92 -8.78 -3.06
CA ALA A 427 -26.03 -8.62 -2.13
C ALA A 427 -27.31 -9.33 -2.63
N ARG A 428 -27.63 -9.23 -3.92
CA ARG A 428 -28.81 -9.93 -4.50
C ARG A 428 -28.69 -11.44 -4.38
N ILE A 429 -27.56 -12.02 -4.77
CA ILE A 429 -27.37 -13.48 -4.73
C ILE A 429 -27.32 -14.04 -3.30
N THR A 430 -27.09 -13.22 -2.30
CA THR A 430 -27.16 -13.60 -0.88
C THR A 430 -28.52 -13.24 -0.23
N GLY A 431 -29.42 -12.62 -0.96
CA GLY A 431 -30.77 -12.28 -0.51
C GLY A 431 -30.89 -10.96 0.27
N HIS A 432 -29.90 -10.08 0.18
CA HIS A 432 -29.86 -8.82 0.94
C HIS A 432 -30.29 -7.61 0.12
N LYS A 433 -31.22 -6.79 0.66
CA LYS A 433 -31.63 -5.50 0.07
C LYS A 433 -30.74 -4.32 0.44
N ASN A 434 -29.83 -4.52 1.37
CA ASN A 434 -28.85 -3.55 1.77
C ASN A 434 -27.45 -4.23 1.75
N LEU A 435 -26.48 -3.59 1.13
CA LEU A 435 -25.13 -4.12 1.01
C LEU A 435 -24.49 -4.39 2.39
N HIS A 436 -24.81 -3.57 3.39
CA HIS A 436 -24.30 -3.70 4.75
C HIS A 436 -25.00 -4.78 5.59
N ASP A 437 -25.96 -5.51 5.01
CA ASP A 437 -26.55 -6.71 5.62
C ASP A 437 -25.69 -7.96 5.33
N LEU A 438 -24.74 -7.87 4.38
CA LEU A 438 -23.72 -8.92 4.19
C LEU A 438 -23.00 -9.18 5.51
N SER A 439 -22.84 -10.46 5.85
CA SER A 439 -22.27 -10.90 7.13
C SER A 439 -21.39 -12.14 7.00
N ASN A 440 -20.77 -12.57 8.09
CA ASN A 440 -20.00 -13.81 8.12
C ASN A 440 -20.87 -15.06 7.83
N GLU A 441 -22.19 -14.98 7.95
CA GLU A 441 -23.10 -16.07 7.58
C GLU A 441 -23.14 -16.31 6.08
N ASP A 442 -22.76 -15.29 5.29
CA ASP A 442 -22.66 -15.35 3.83
C ASP A 442 -21.29 -15.87 3.36
N LEU A 443 -20.37 -16.22 4.27
CA LEU A 443 -18.99 -16.58 3.95
C LEU A 443 -18.64 -18.01 4.34
N VAL A 444 -17.81 -18.64 3.51
CA VAL A 444 -17.02 -19.82 3.87
C VAL A 444 -15.59 -19.66 3.35
N THR A 445 -14.67 -20.47 3.85
CA THR A 445 -13.30 -20.45 3.35
C THR A 445 -12.82 -21.85 2.99
N ILE A 446 -12.00 -21.93 1.94
CA ILE A 446 -11.27 -23.15 1.55
C ILE A 446 -9.90 -23.25 2.23
N SER A 447 -9.53 -22.25 3.03
CA SER A 447 -8.27 -22.19 3.77
C SER A 447 -8.50 -22.61 5.22
N ARG A 448 -7.86 -23.71 5.65
CA ARG A 448 -7.87 -24.13 7.05
C ARG A 448 -7.35 -23.03 7.98
N GLU A 449 -6.31 -22.31 7.55
CA GLU A 449 -5.71 -21.23 8.35
C GLU A 449 -6.71 -20.08 8.58
N ILE A 450 -7.45 -19.67 7.55
CA ILE A 450 -8.48 -18.63 7.69
C ILE A 450 -9.59 -19.10 8.64
N SER A 451 -10.07 -20.34 8.47
CA SER A 451 -11.12 -20.90 9.34
C SER A 451 -10.67 -21.02 10.81
N GLU A 452 -9.42 -21.40 11.04
CA GLU A 452 -8.88 -21.57 12.41
C GLU A 452 -8.68 -20.22 13.14
N TYR A 453 -8.27 -19.18 12.43
CA TYR A 453 -7.92 -17.87 13.02
C TYR A 453 -8.93 -16.76 12.75
N THR A 454 -10.08 -17.06 12.16
CA THR A 454 -11.24 -16.17 12.02
C THR A 454 -12.51 -16.89 12.46
N ASN A 455 -13.67 -16.25 12.31
CA ASN A 455 -14.98 -16.89 12.51
C ASN A 455 -15.63 -17.37 11.20
N ILE A 456 -14.88 -17.38 10.08
CA ILE A 456 -15.38 -17.86 8.80
C ILE A 456 -15.31 -19.40 8.80
N PRO A 457 -16.44 -20.13 8.64
CA PRO A 457 -16.43 -21.58 8.66
C PRO A 457 -15.68 -22.15 7.45
N HIS A 458 -15.10 -23.32 7.62
CA HIS A 458 -14.51 -24.07 6.50
C HIS A 458 -15.62 -24.63 5.59
N ALA A 459 -15.42 -24.57 4.25
CA ALA A 459 -16.37 -25.07 3.26
C ALA A 459 -16.50 -26.61 3.29
#